data_7ecfd209a3c6568cd5e87737a0a48023
#
_entry.id   7ecfd209a3c6568cd5e87737a0a48023
#
_cell.length_a   1.000
_cell.length_b   1.000
_cell.length_c   1.000
_cell.angle_alpha   90.00
_cell.angle_beta   90.00
_cell.angle_gamma   90.00
#
_symmetry.space_group_name_H-M   'P 1'
#
loop_
_entity.id
_entity.type
_entity.pdbx_description
1 polymer ?
#
loop_
_entity_poly.entity_id
_entity_poly.type
_entity_poly.pdbx_seq_one_letter_code
_entity_poly.pdbx_strand_id
1 'polypeptide(L)'
;VELRERHGYVYSVDAYTSLFTDCGLFTVYFGCDDEHTMPCRQLIFDIIDRLASSPVNKRTLDAAKKQYLGQSLVAGENREQFALSIGRSTLFNGTIIPSKEIRERINSITPQELQEAARQIVQDKCSILTFSQ
;
A
#
# COMPACT_ATOMS: atom_id res chain seq x y z
N VAL A 1 -11.46 1.21 3.81
CA VAL A 1 -12.79 1.81 3.53
C VAL A 1 -13.71 0.74 2.95
N GLU A 2 -13.49 0.23 1.72
CA GLU A 2 -14.42 -0.72 1.06
C GLU A 2 -14.71 -1.96 1.92
N LEU A 3 -13.68 -2.73 2.30
CA LEU A 3 -13.80 -3.97 3.06
C LEU A 3 -14.38 -3.78 4.48
N ARG A 4 -13.96 -2.72 5.16
CA ARG A 4 -14.31 -2.50 6.56
C ARG A 4 -15.56 -1.63 6.74
N GLU A 5 -15.60 -0.47 6.07
CA GLU A 5 -16.65 0.53 6.31
C GLU A 5 -17.91 0.29 5.48
N ARG A 6 -17.77 -0.24 4.26
CA ARG A 6 -18.94 -0.50 3.40
C ARG A 6 -19.52 -1.89 3.58
N HIS A 7 -18.68 -2.90 3.75
CA HIS A 7 -19.13 -4.28 3.84
C HIS A 7 -19.06 -4.88 5.25
N GLY A 8 -18.21 -4.33 6.13
CA GLY A 8 -18.04 -4.86 7.48
C GLY A 8 -17.45 -6.27 7.53
N TYR A 9 -16.81 -6.73 6.45
CA TYR A 9 -16.32 -8.11 6.32
C TYR A 9 -15.06 -8.39 7.10
N VAL A 10 -14.28 -7.36 7.46
CA VAL A 10 -12.96 -7.54 8.06
C VAL A 10 -12.83 -6.84 9.41
N TYR A 11 -12.11 -7.46 10.34
CA TYR A 11 -11.70 -6.87 11.61
C TYR A 11 -10.50 -5.94 11.41
N SER A 12 -9.56 -6.36 10.55
CA SER A 12 -8.37 -5.60 10.18
C SER A 12 -8.07 -5.76 8.70
N VAL A 13 -7.50 -4.73 8.10
CA VAL A 13 -7.00 -4.76 6.73
C VAL A 13 -5.84 -3.80 6.60
N ASP A 14 -4.72 -4.29 6.08
CA ASP A 14 -3.52 -3.54 5.82
C ASP A 14 -2.98 -3.83 4.42
N ALA A 15 -2.35 -2.84 3.81
CA ALA A 15 -1.64 -3.00 2.56
C ALA A 15 -0.28 -2.32 2.68
N TYR A 16 0.77 -3.05 2.37
CA TYR A 16 2.14 -2.56 2.49
C TYR A 16 3.05 -3.13 1.43
N THR A 17 4.18 -2.46 1.22
CA THR A 17 5.25 -2.91 0.34
C THR A 17 6.49 -3.25 1.15
N SER A 18 7.12 -4.39 0.82
CA SER A 18 8.45 -4.75 1.32
C SER A 18 9.43 -4.65 0.16
N LEU A 19 10.43 -3.80 0.30
CA LEU A 19 11.45 -3.57 -0.71
C LEU A 19 12.76 -4.24 -0.31
N PHE A 20 13.31 -5.00 -1.23
CA PHE A 20 14.63 -5.64 -1.14
C PHE A 20 15.54 -5.06 -2.22
N THR A 21 16.80 -5.46 -2.24
CA THR A 21 17.80 -4.95 -3.22
C THR A 21 17.51 -5.39 -4.65
N ASP A 22 16.87 -6.52 -4.84
CA ASP A 22 16.63 -7.21 -6.09
C ASP A 22 15.16 -7.45 -6.43
N CYS A 23 14.27 -7.27 -5.45
CA CYS A 23 12.84 -7.50 -5.64
C CYS A 23 11.98 -6.64 -4.71
N GLY A 24 10.69 -6.68 -4.93
CA GLY A 24 9.68 -6.05 -4.07
C GLY A 24 8.43 -6.91 -3.92
N LEU A 25 7.81 -6.84 -2.76
CA LEU A 25 6.53 -7.47 -2.48
C LEU A 25 5.48 -6.41 -2.20
N PHE A 26 4.34 -6.52 -2.84
CA PHE A 26 3.11 -5.83 -2.42
C PHE A 26 2.23 -6.84 -1.70
N THR A 27 1.92 -6.57 -0.45
CA THR A 27 1.16 -7.47 0.41
C THR A 27 -0.13 -6.80 0.84
N VAL A 28 -1.23 -7.53 0.75
CA VAL A 28 -2.50 -7.18 1.39
C VAL A 28 -2.80 -8.24 2.43
N TYR A 29 -2.94 -7.81 3.68
CA TYR A 29 -3.33 -8.66 4.80
C TYR A 29 -4.73 -8.26 5.26
N PHE A 30 -5.57 -9.23 5.58
CA PHE A 30 -6.87 -8.99 6.22
C PHE A 30 -7.23 -10.13 7.18
N GLY A 31 -7.96 -9.79 8.22
CA GLY A 31 -8.56 -10.74 9.16
C GLY A 31 -10.07 -10.66 9.10
N CYS A 32 -10.73 -11.78 8.88
CA CYS A 32 -12.19 -11.90 8.77
C CYS A 32 -12.65 -13.26 9.25
N ASP A 33 -13.97 -13.46 9.35
CA ASP A 33 -14.56 -14.80 9.50
C ASP A 33 -14.39 -15.63 8.22
N ASP A 34 -14.40 -16.96 8.36
CA ASP A 34 -14.18 -17.89 7.25
C ASP A 34 -15.15 -17.65 6.08
N GLU A 35 -16.42 -17.36 6.36
CA GLU A 35 -17.45 -17.08 5.35
C GLU A 35 -17.14 -15.83 4.49
N HIS A 36 -16.36 -14.87 5.02
CA HIS A 36 -16.00 -13.64 4.33
C HIS A 36 -14.67 -13.71 3.60
N THR A 37 -13.90 -14.79 3.76
CA THR A 37 -12.56 -14.95 3.14
C THR A 37 -12.61 -14.81 1.62
N MET A 38 -13.49 -15.54 0.95
CA MET A 38 -13.62 -15.48 -0.51
C MET A 38 -14.18 -14.14 -1.01
N PRO A 39 -15.27 -13.59 -0.42
CA PRO A 39 -15.74 -12.24 -0.75
C PRO A 39 -14.68 -11.15 -0.60
N CYS A 40 -13.89 -11.17 0.49
CA CYS A 40 -12.82 -10.21 0.73
C CYS A 40 -11.74 -10.31 -0.35
N ARG A 41 -11.29 -11.52 -0.65
CA ARG A 41 -10.29 -11.76 -1.70
C ARG A 41 -10.76 -11.24 -3.05
N GLN A 42 -11.99 -11.55 -3.46
CA GLN A 42 -12.55 -11.08 -4.72
C GLN A 42 -12.60 -9.54 -4.75
N LEU A 43 -13.08 -8.91 -3.68
CA LEU A 43 -13.17 -7.46 -3.60
C LEU A 43 -11.79 -6.78 -3.68
N ILE A 44 -10.73 -7.38 -3.12
CA ILE A 44 -9.36 -6.86 -3.24
C ILE A 44 -8.93 -6.87 -4.71
N PHE A 45 -9.12 -7.97 -5.42
CA PHE A 45 -8.77 -8.04 -6.84
C PHE A 45 -9.62 -7.10 -7.70
N ASP A 46 -10.91 -6.99 -7.44
CA ASP A 46 -11.80 -6.04 -8.13
C ASP A 46 -11.33 -4.57 -7.95
N ILE A 47 -10.79 -4.24 -6.76
CA ILE A 47 -10.23 -2.90 -6.50
C ILE A 47 -8.96 -2.70 -7.32
N ILE A 48 -8.06 -3.67 -7.36
CA ILE A 48 -6.81 -3.62 -8.14
C ILE A 48 -7.13 -3.52 -9.63
N ASP A 49 -8.05 -4.33 -10.14
CA ASP A 49 -8.46 -4.31 -11.54
C ASP A 49 -9.10 -2.98 -11.95
N ARG A 50 -9.89 -2.37 -11.07
CA ARG A 50 -10.42 -1.02 -11.30
C ARG A 50 -9.31 0.02 -11.40
N LEU A 51 -8.31 -0.05 -10.52
CA LEU A 51 -7.15 0.84 -10.57
C LEU A 51 -6.31 0.63 -11.83
N ALA A 52 -6.18 -0.62 -12.28
CA ALA A 52 -5.45 -0.97 -13.50
C ALA A 52 -6.21 -0.56 -14.77
N SER A 53 -7.54 -0.61 -14.74
CA SER A 53 -8.39 -0.36 -15.92
C SER A 53 -8.53 1.13 -16.25
N SER A 54 -8.59 2.00 -15.25
CA SER A 54 -8.78 3.44 -15.46
C SER A 54 -8.04 4.27 -14.40
N PRO A 55 -7.48 5.43 -14.80
CA PRO A 55 -6.85 6.33 -13.84
C PRO A 55 -7.87 6.82 -12.80
N VAL A 56 -7.47 6.88 -11.55
CA VAL A 56 -8.27 7.48 -10.49
C VAL A 56 -8.47 8.98 -10.75
N ASN A 57 -9.59 9.53 -10.29
CA ASN A 57 -9.76 10.97 -10.38
C ASN A 57 -8.76 11.71 -9.45
N LYS A 58 -8.42 12.94 -9.85
CA LYS A 58 -7.44 13.76 -9.14
C LYS A 58 -7.79 13.94 -7.65
N ARG A 59 -9.06 14.17 -7.34
CA ARG A 59 -9.54 14.38 -5.96
C ARG A 59 -9.27 13.17 -5.07
N THR A 60 -9.51 11.96 -5.59
CA THR A 60 -9.24 10.71 -4.86
C THR A 60 -7.75 10.52 -4.63
N LEU A 61 -6.92 10.78 -5.65
CA LEU A 61 -5.46 10.69 -5.50
C LEU A 61 -4.92 11.71 -4.50
N ASP A 62 -5.38 12.96 -4.56
CA ASP A 62 -4.95 14.02 -3.65
C ASP A 62 -5.33 13.69 -2.19
N ALA A 63 -6.53 13.11 -1.97
CA ALA A 63 -6.94 12.65 -0.65
C ALA A 63 -6.05 11.50 -0.13
N ALA A 64 -5.72 10.53 -0.98
CA ALA A 64 -4.82 9.43 -0.63
C ALA A 64 -3.40 9.92 -0.30
N LYS A 65 -2.85 10.86 -1.09
CA LYS A 65 -1.55 11.49 -0.80
C LYS A 65 -1.55 12.19 0.55
N LYS A 66 -2.59 12.98 0.83
CA LYS A 66 -2.73 13.69 2.12
C LYS A 66 -2.78 12.71 3.28
N GLN A 67 -3.55 11.62 3.15
CA GLN A 67 -3.64 10.59 4.17
C GLN A 67 -2.28 9.92 4.40
N TYR A 68 -1.60 9.50 3.34
CA TYR A 68 -0.30 8.84 3.43
C TYR A 68 0.76 9.75 4.07
N LEU A 69 0.84 11.01 3.67
CA LEU A 69 1.76 11.98 4.25
C LEU A 69 1.46 12.25 5.72
N GLY A 70 0.18 12.31 6.11
CA GLY A 70 -0.23 12.45 7.51
C GLY A 70 0.20 11.25 8.35
N GLN A 71 -0.04 10.04 7.87
CA GLN A 71 0.40 8.80 8.55
C GLN A 71 1.92 8.72 8.66
N SER A 72 2.65 9.13 7.62
CA SER A 72 4.11 9.15 7.61
C SER A 72 4.69 10.13 8.64
N LEU A 73 4.03 11.26 8.88
CA LEU A 73 4.44 12.21 9.91
C LEU A 73 4.30 11.59 11.31
N VAL A 74 3.16 10.98 11.60
CA VAL A 74 2.91 10.31 12.88
C VAL A 74 3.90 9.15 13.11
N ALA A 75 4.14 8.33 12.08
CA ALA A 75 5.12 7.25 12.15
C ALA A 75 6.55 7.77 12.41
N GLY A 76 6.89 8.95 11.88
CA GLY A 76 8.19 9.60 12.08
C GLY A 76 8.45 10.08 13.52
N GLU A 77 7.43 10.19 14.37
CA GLU A 77 7.58 10.50 15.80
C GLU A 77 8.20 9.34 16.59
N ASN A 78 8.11 8.13 16.09
CA ASN A 78 8.80 6.98 16.67
C ASN A 78 10.30 7.01 16.31
N ARG A 79 11.12 7.41 17.29
CA ARG A 79 12.58 7.59 17.13
C ARG A 79 13.31 6.32 16.73
N GLU A 80 12.86 5.16 17.22
CA GLU A 80 13.45 3.87 16.88
C GLU A 80 13.21 3.56 15.39
N GLN A 81 11.96 3.65 14.93
CA GLN A 81 11.62 3.45 13.52
C GLN A 81 12.32 4.45 12.61
N PHE A 82 12.45 5.69 13.06
CA PHE A 82 13.20 6.71 12.34
C PHE A 82 14.68 6.35 12.20
N ALA A 83 15.35 5.93 13.28
CA ALA A 83 16.74 5.50 13.24
C ALA A 83 16.95 4.29 12.31
N LEU A 84 16.05 3.28 12.38
CA LEU A 84 16.08 2.13 11.48
C LEU A 84 15.86 2.54 10.00
N SER A 85 15.00 3.50 9.73
CA SER A 85 14.76 4.01 8.37
C SER A 85 16.00 4.70 7.79
N ILE A 86 16.71 5.50 8.61
CA ILE A 86 17.98 6.13 8.24
C ILE A 86 19.03 5.07 7.94
N GLY A 87 19.20 4.09 8.85
CA GLY A 87 20.16 3.00 8.67
C GLY A 87 19.91 2.23 7.37
N ARG A 88 18.64 1.89 7.10
CA ARG A 88 18.24 1.22 5.86
C ARG A 88 18.51 2.07 4.62
N SER A 89 18.13 3.37 4.66
CA SER A 89 18.36 4.28 3.54
C SER A 89 19.85 4.41 3.23
N THR A 90 20.70 4.55 4.25
CA THR A 90 22.15 4.63 4.08
C THR A 90 22.72 3.33 3.52
N LEU A 91 22.24 2.17 4.01
CA LEU A 91 22.74 0.86 3.56
C LEU A 91 22.38 0.58 2.09
N PHE A 92 21.16 0.87 1.67
CA PHE A 92 20.68 0.53 0.33
C PHE A 92 20.93 1.61 -0.72
N ASN A 93 20.89 2.89 -0.32
CA ASN A 93 21.01 4.01 -1.26
C ASN A 93 22.36 4.74 -1.14
N GLY A 94 23.21 4.38 -0.16
CA GLY A 94 24.45 5.08 0.12
C GLY A 94 24.27 6.48 0.74
N THR A 95 23.02 6.91 0.95
CA THR A 95 22.70 8.25 1.45
C THR A 95 21.37 8.27 2.20
N ILE A 96 21.15 9.33 2.98
CA ILE A 96 19.88 9.59 3.64
C ILE A 96 19.01 10.41 2.70
N ILE A 97 17.82 9.91 2.38
CA ILE A 97 16.84 10.66 1.58
C ILE A 97 16.09 11.61 2.51
N PRO A 98 16.17 12.94 2.27
CA PRO A 98 15.48 13.91 3.11
C PRO A 98 13.95 13.74 3.04
N SER A 99 13.25 13.93 4.16
CA SER A 99 11.77 13.85 4.21
C SER A 99 11.09 14.83 3.25
N LYS A 100 11.74 15.94 2.93
CA LYS A 100 11.26 16.90 1.93
C LYS A 100 11.20 16.26 0.54
N GLU A 101 12.26 15.58 0.15
CA GLU A 101 12.35 14.91 -1.17
C GLU A 101 11.30 13.78 -1.29
N ILE A 102 11.12 12.98 -0.22
CA ILE A 102 10.07 11.96 -0.17
C ILE A 102 8.70 12.59 -0.37
N ARG A 103 8.41 13.69 0.32
CA ARG A 103 7.15 14.42 0.20
C ARG A 103 6.94 14.98 -1.20
N GLU A 104 7.95 15.57 -1.81
CA GLU A 104 7.89 16.10 -3.18
C GLU A 104 7.60 14.96 -4.18
N ARG A 105 8.27 13.82 -4.03
CA ARG A 105 8.06 12.64 -4.86
C ARG A 105 6.64 12.07 -4.73
N ILE A 106 6.09 11.98 -3.52
CA ILE A 106 4.70 11.56 -3.31
C ILE A 106 3.72 12.56 -3.95
N ASN A 107 3.97 13.86 -3.78
CA ASN A 107 3.11 14.89 -4.36
C ASN A 107 3.16 14.90 -5.90
N SER A 108 4.26 14.49 -6.52
CA SER A 108 4.40 14.44 -7.98
C SER A 108 3.69 13.23 -8.62
N ILE A 109 3.34 12.19 -7.87
CA ILE A 109 2.65 11.01 -8.41
C ILE A 109 1.38 11.40 -9.16
N THR A 110 1.23 10.90 -10.37
CA THR A 110 0.08 11.13 -11.24
C THR A 110 -0.92 9.97 -11.19
N PRO A 111 -2.19 10.17 -11.60
CA PRO A 111 -3.15 9.08 -11.74
C PRO A 111 -2.68 7.98 -12.69
N GLN A 112 -1.95 8.34 -13.74
CA GLN A 112 -1.41 7.43 -14.73
C GLN A 112 -0.31 6.54 -14.17
N GLU A 113 0.61 7.09 -13.38
CA GLU A 113 1.65 6.31 -12.69
C GLU A 113 1.05 5.32 -11.69
N LEU A 114 -0.01 5.72 -10.96
CA LEU A 114 -0.73 4.81 -10.07
C LEU A 114 -1.40 3.66 -10.84
N GLN A 115 -2.02 3.97 -11.98
CA GLN A 115 -2.62 2.97 -12.86
C GLN A 115 -1.57 2.00 -13.40
N GLU A 116 -0.43 2.49 -13.83
CA GLU A 116 0.67 1.66 -14.35
C GLU A 116 1.22 0.72 -13.26
N ALA A 117 1.38 1.21 -12.04
CA ALA A 117 1.75 0.37 -10.91
C ALA A 117 0.71 -0.72 -10.63
N ALA A 118 -0.59 -0.38 -10.69
CA ALA A 118 -1.66 -1.36 -10.49
C ALA A 118 -1.67 -2.46 -11.56
N ARG A 119 -1.34 -2.13 -12.82
CA ARG A 119 -1.22 -3.10 -13.92
C ARG A 119 -0.12 -4.14 -13.72
N GLN A 120 0.86 -3.86 -12.87
CA GLN A 120 1.92 -4.82 -12.56
C GLN A 120 1.45 -5.88 -11.56
N ILE A 121 0.35 -5.64 -10.86
CA ILE A 121 -0.23 -6.58 -9.89
C ILE A 121 -1.19 -7.50 -10.65
N VAL A 122 -0.71 -8.70 -11.00
CA VAL A 122 -1.49 -9.67 -11.78
C VAL A 122 -1.96 -10.79 -10.87
N GLN A 123 -3.27 -11.06 -10.87
CA GLN A 123 -3.89 -12.06 -9.98
C GLN A 123 -3.24 -13.44 -10.11
N ASP A 124 -2.97 -13.90 -11.31
CA ASP A 124 -2.38 -15.23 -11.57
C ASP A 124 -0.94 -15.39 -11.05
N LYS A 125 -0.30 -14.27 -10.70
CA LYS A 125 1.07 -14.24 -10.12
C LYS A 125 1.07 -13.98 -8.63
N CYS A 126 -0.10 -13.90 -8.00
CA CYS A 126 -0.21 -13.67 -6.57
C CYS A 126 -0.11 -14.98 -5.79
N SER A 127 0.70 -14.98 -4.75
CA SER A 127 0.68 -16.02 -3.73
C SER A 127 -0.38 -15.69 -2.68
N ILE A 128 -1.19 -16.68 -2.30
CA ILE A 128 -2.24 -16.51 -1.32
C ILE A 128 -1.99 -17.50 -0.19
N LEU A 129 -1.98 -16.98 1.03
CA LEU A 129 -1.85 -17.76 2.25
C LEU A 129 -3.07 -17.49 3.13
N THR A 130 -3.76 -18.54 3.53
CA THR A 130 -4.92 -18.47 4.43
C THR A 130 -4.62 -19.28 5.67
N PHE A 131 -4.88 -18.68 6.84
CA PHE A 131 -4.89 -19.38 8.13
C PHE A 131 -6.34 -19.46 8.59
N SER A 132 -6.86 -20.66 8.78
CA SER A 132 -8.16 -20.96 9.39
C SER A 132 -7.95 -21.81 10.63
N GLN A 133 -8.86 -21.69 11.60
CA GLN A 133 -8.90 -22.57 12.77
C GLN A 133 -9.70 -23.82 12.45
#